data_c2a21ef58363acc775fb9daa66d73ab1
#
_entry.id   c2a21ef58363acc775fb9daa66d73ab1
#
_cell.length_a   1.000
_cell.length_b   1.000
_cell.length_c   1.000
_cell.angle_alpha   90.00
_cell.angle_beta   90.00
_cell.angle_gamma   90.00
#
_symmetry.space_group_name_H-M   'P 1'
#
loop_
_entity.id
_entity.type
_entity.pdbx_description
1 polymer ?
#
loop_
_entity_poly.entity_id
_entity_poly.type
_entity_poly.pdbx_seq_one_letter_code
_entity_poly.pdbx_strand_id
1 'polypeptide(L)'
;DLDDRWFLLEDADAFYGQITLDIERTEGEEYILDIEKESKGRSWENASENAANIDYHFRTDGNKLVLDPYFSVDLDHKWRFPRVETIVRVPEGKVVVLDRQTRDILEGVRNVDRLSDWNMAGKSWKMTEEGLEKIAN
;
A
#
# COMPACT_ATOMS: atom_id res chain seq x y z
N ASP A 1 3.85 -10.74 9.57
CA ASP A 1 5.23 -11.15 9.49
C ASP A 1 5.77 -10.96 8.08
N LEU A 2 7.01 -10.53 7.99
CA LEU A 2 7.64 -10.27 6.69
C LEU A 2 7.66 -11.50 5.79
N ASP A 3 7.85 -12.66 6.37
CA ASP A 3 7.96 -13.90 5.60
C ASP A 3 6.68 -14.26 4.85
N ASP A 4 5.55 -13.79 5.32
CA ASP A 4 4.27 -14.06 4.69
C ASP A 4 4.02 -13.18 3.47
N ARG A 5 4.85 -12.15 3.26
CA ARG A 5 4.65 -11.18 2.20
C ARG A 5 5.54 -11.43 0.98
N TRP A 6 6.51 -12.33 1.10
CA TRP A 6 7.46 -12.60 0.01
C TRP A 6 7.33 -14.02 -0.48
N PHE A 7 7.45 -14.18 -1.76
CA PHE A 7 7.45 -15.51 -2.39
C PHE A 7 8.19 -15.46 -3.72
N LEU A 8 8.63 -16.63 -4.17
CA LEU A 8 9.28 -16.82 -5.46
C LEU A 8 8.37 -17.70 -6.33
N LEU A 9 8.01 -17.20 -7.50
CA LEU A 9 7.30 -18.00 -8.48
C LEU A 9 8.31 -18.86 -9.22
N GLU A 10 8.06 -20.16 -9.28
CA GLU A 10 9.00 -21.14 -9.81
C GLU A 10 9.49 -20.84 -11.22
N ASP A 11 8.60 -20.37 -12.10
CA ASP A 11 8.92 -20.09 -13.49
C ASP A 11 9.15 -18.60 -13.78
N ALA A 12 9.33 -17.79 -12.74
CA ALA A 12 9.51 -16.36 -12.90
C ALA A 12 10.98 -15.96 -12.73
N ASP A 13 11.38 -14.88 -13.41
CA ASP A 13 12.72 -14.31 -13.29
C ASP A 13 12.80 -13.27 -12.17
N ALA A 14 11.87 -13.31 -11.22
CA ALA A 14 11.78 -12.29 -10.18
C ALA A 14 11.27 -12.87 -8.86
N PHE A 15 11.66 -12.20 -7.77
CA PHE A 15 11.00 -12.35 -6.48
C PHE A 15 9.81 -11.40 -6.41
N TYR A 16 8.72 -11.84 -5.78
CA TYR A 16 7.52 -11.03 -5.58
C TYR A 16 7.25 -10.82 -4.10
N GLY A 17 6.78 -9.65 -3.76
CA GLY A 17 6.35 -9.34 -2.40
C GLY A 17 5.02 -8.62 -2.44
N GLN A 18 4.26 -8.73 -1.36
CA GLN A 18 2.97 -8.06 -1.23
C GLN A 18 3.16 -6.65 -0.69
N ILE A 19 2.44 -5.69 -1.25
CA ILE A 19 2.46 -4.31 -0.78
C ILE A 19 1.63 -4.16 0.49
N THR A 20 1.78 -3.02 1.16
CA THR A 20 0.87 -2.58 2.22
C THR A 20 0.15 -1.32 1.78
N LEU A 21 -1.06 -1.12 2.29
CA LEU A 21 -1.87 0.06 2.03
C LEU A 21 -2.32 0.68 3.34
N ASP A 22 -2.03 1.96 3.50
CA ASP A 22 -2.56 2.78 4.58
C ASP A 22 -3.39 3.91 3.98
N ILE A 23 -4.35 4.40 4.73
CA ILE A 23 -5.18 5.53 4.36
C ILE A 23 -5.00 6.60 5.43
N GLU A 24 -4.53 7.76 5.02
CA GLU A 24 -4.27 8.87 5.94
C GLU A 24 -4.98 10.14 5.50
N ARG A 25 -5.15 11.06 6.41
CA ARG A 25 -5.73 12.35 6.09
C ARG A 25 -4.68 13.27 5.48
N THR A 26 -5.09 14.08 4.51
CA THR A 26 -4.28 15.20 4.03
C THR A 26 -5.01 16.51 4.30
N GLU A 27 -4.25 17.57 4.52
CA GLU A 27 -4.80 18.91 4.69
C GLU A 27 -5.15 19.57 3.36
N GLY A 28 -4.64 19.01 2.26
CA GLY A 28 -4.97 19.49 0.92
C GLY A 28 -6.39 19.16 0.49
N GLU A 29 -6.74 19.59 -0.70
CA GLU A 29 -8.08 19.41 -1.26
C GLU A 29 -8.18 18.23 -2.22
N GLU A 30 -7.04 17.61 -2.55
CA GLU A 30 -6.99 16.53 -3.51
C GLU A 30 -6.53 15.22 -2.89
N TYR A 31 -6.98 14.10 -3.46
CA TYR A 31 -6.46 12.79 -3.12
C TYR A 31 -5.02 12.67 -3.59
N ILE A 32 -4.18 12.06 -2.78
CA ILE A 32 -2.76 11.88 -3.10
C ILE A 32 -2.41 10.40 -2.90
N LEU A 33 -1.69 9.83 -3.85
CA LEU A 33 -1.09 8.50 -3.69
C LEU A 33 0.41 8.66 -3.51
N ASP A 34 0.91 8.20 -2.38
CA ASP A 34 2.35 8.11 -2.12
C ASP A 34 2.77 6.64 -2.18
N ILE A 35 3.84 6.39 -2.88
CA ILE A 35 4.42 5.05 -2.98
C ILE A 35 5.83 5.13 -2.41
N GLU A 36 6.07 4.38 -1.34
CA GLU A 36 7.36 4.34 -0.69
C GLU A 36 8.00 2.98 -0.92
N LYS A 37 9.16 2.99 -1.57
CA LYS A 37 9.96 1.80 -1.83
C LYS A 37 11.14 1.79 -0.89
N GLU A 38 11.30 0.72 -0.14
CA GLU A 38 12.39 0.59 0.82
C GLU A 38 13.15 -0.70 0.57
N SER A 39 14.44 -0.67 0.83
CA SER A 39 15.29 -1.84 0.81
C SER A 39 16.45 -1.62 1.76
N LYS A 40 17.09 -2.70 2.18
CA LYS A 40 18.29 -2.62 3.01
C LYS A 40 19.53 -2.63 2.15
N GLY A 41 20.64 -2.10 2.67
CA GLY A 41 21.91 -2.06 1.99
C GLY A 41 23.03 -1.79 2.98
N ARG A 42 24.27 -1.87 2.50
CA ARG A 42 25.46 -1.63 3.32
C ARG A 42 25.62 -0.18 3.72
N SER A 43 25.06 0.72 2.93
CA SER A 43 25.08 2.14 3.15
C SER A 43 23.74 2.71 2.72
N TRP A 44 23.49 3.98 3.04
CA TRP A 44 22.28 4.66 2.58
C TRP A 44 22.19 4.68 1.05
N GLU A 45 23.31 4.95 0.38
CA GLU A 45 23.34 4.95 -1.08
C GLU A 45 23.00 3.59 -1.67
N ASN A 46 23.58 2.54 -1.11
CA ASN A 46 23.34 1.18 -1.59
C ASN A 46 21.87 0.78 -1.33
N ALA A 47 21.31 1.14 -0.17
CA ALA A 47 19.91 0.89 0.13
C ALA A 47 18.99 1.62 -0.86
N SER A 48 19.33 2.87 -1.21
CA SER A 48 18.54 3.65 -2.17
C SER A 48 18.59 3.03 -3.57
N GLU A 49 19.74 2.55 -4.01
CA GLU A 49 19.87 1.86 -5.28
C GLU A 49 19.07 0.58 -5.31
N ASN A 50 19.10 -0.19 -4.22
CA ASN A 50 18.33 -1.43 -4.11
C ASN A 50 16.82 -1.14 -4.16
N ALA A 51 16.39 -0.08 -3.48
CA ALA A 51 14.98 0.31 -3.50
C ALA A 51 14.54 0.75 -4.90
N ALA A 52 15.41 1.44 -5.64
CA ALA A 52 15.12 1.88 -7.01
C ALA A 52 14.92 0.70 -7.98
N ASN A 53 15.45 -0.48 -7.63
CA ASN A 53 15.29 -1.68 -8.45
C ASN A 53 13.99 -2.45 -8.16
N ILE A 54 13.18 -1.95 -7.25
CA ILE A 54 11.85 -2.53 -7.00
C ILE A 54 10.90 -2.08 -8.08
N ASP A 55 10.26 -3.03 -8.74
CA ASP A 55 9.31 -2.75 -9.80
C ASP A 55 7.88 -2.83 -9.23
N TYR A 56 7.13 -1.74 -9.36
CA TYR A 56 5.77 -1.66 -8.84
C TYR A 56 4.89 -0.86 -9.78
N HIS A 57 3.67 -1.36 -10.01
CA HIS A 57 2.72 -0.78 -10.95
C HIS A 57 1.36 -0.52 -10.32
N PHE A 58 0.74 0.57 -10.75
CA PHE A 58 -0.64 0.89 -10.43
C PHE A 58 -1.26 1.58 -11.64
N ARG A 59 -2.57 1.72 -11.63
CA ARG A 59 -3.26 2.48 -12.67
C ARG A 59 -4.45 3.22 -12.08
N THR A 60 -4.89 4.26 -12.76
CA THR A 60 -6.10 5.00 -12.41
C THR A 60 -7.09 4.90 -13.55
N ASP A 61 -8.37 4.88 -13.21
CA ASP A 61 -9.46 4.82 -14.17
C ASP A 61 -10.58 5.70 -13.60
N GLY A 62 -10.62 6.97 -14.07
CA GLY A 62 -11.53 7.97 -13.51
C GLY A 62 -11.23 8.19 -12.02
N ASN A 63 -12.23 7.94 -11.18
CA ASN A 63 -12.11 8.07 -9.72
C ASN A 63 -11.72 6.74 -9.05
N LYS A 64 -11.26 5.79 -9.83
CA LYS A 64 -10.88 4.47 -9.33
C LYS A 64 -9.36 4.32 -9.39
N LEU A 65 -8.77 3.91 -8.26
CA LEU A 65 -7.35 3.58 -8.18
C LEU A 65 -7.21 2.07 -8.08
N VAL A 66 -6.43 1.48 -8.97
CA VAL A 66 -6.15 0.05 -8.98
C VAL A 66 -4.69 -0.17 -8.67
N LEU A 67 -4.42 -0.75 -7.51
CA LEU A 67 -3.08 -1.05 -7.04
C LEU A 67 -2.75 -2.51 -7.37
N ASP A 68 -1.58 -2.73 -7.95
CA ASP A 68 -1.07 -4.10 -8.06
C ASP A 68 -0.80 -4.57 -6.62
N PRO A 69 -1.33 -5.71 -6.19
CA PRO A 69 -1.08 -6.17 -4.82
C PRO A 69 0.35 -6.63 -4.58
N TYR A 70 1.14 -6.81 -5.66
CA TYR A 70 2.50 -7.31 -5.57
C TYR A 70 3.49 -6.39 -6.28
N PHE A 71 4.70 -6.31 -5.71
CA PHE A 71 5.85 -5.72 -6.37
C PHE A 71 6.81 -6.85 -6.75
N SER A 72 7.81 -6.54 -7.58
CA SER A 72 8.80 -7.53 -7.97
C SER A 72 10.22 -6.97 -7.91
N VAL A 73 11.18 -7.88 -7.75
CA VAL A 73 12.61 -7.58 -7.78
C VAL A 73 13.27 -8.67 -8.64
N ASP A 74 14.11 -8.27 -9.60
CA ASP A 74 14.82 -9.21 -10.44
C ASP A 74 15.66 -10.18 -9.64
N LEU A 75 15.73 -11.43 -10.09
CA LEU A 75 16.58 -12.45 -9.49
C LEU A 75 18.06 -12.13 -9.57
N ASP A 76 18.46 -11.30 -10.53
CA ASP A 76 19.85 -10.87 -10.70
C ASP A 76 20.29 -9.95 -9.56
N HIS A 77 19.36 -9.38 -8.82
CA HIS A 77 19.66 -8.55 -7.68
C HIS A 77 19.55 -9.38 -6.40
N LYS A 78 20.43 -9.13 -5.46
CA LYS A 78 20.36 -9.79 -4.17
C LYS A 78 19.13 -9.31 -3.42
N TRP A 79 18.43 -10.24 -2.76
CA TRP A 79 17.31 -9.91 -1.90
C TRP A 79 17.80 -9.07 -0.72
N ARG A 80 17.26 -7.88 -0.55
CA ARG A 80 17.63 -6.93 0.50
C ARG A 80 16.42 -6.49 1.30
N PHE A 81 15.52 -7.43 1.60
CA PHE A 81 14.30 -7.15 2.36
C PHE A 81 13.51 -5.98 1.77
N PRO A 82 13.17 -6.05 0.47
CA PRO A 82 12.45 -4.95 -0.16
C PRO A 82 11.05 -4.83 0.39
N ARG A 83 10.55 -3.59 0.44
CA ARG A 83 9.20 -3.29 0.87
C ARG A 83 8.62 -2.21 -0.02
N VAL A 84 7.31 -2.30 -0.27
CA VAL A 84 6.56 -1.24 -0.93
C VAL A 84 5.36 -0.92 -0.06
N GLU A 85 5.32 0.32 0.41
CA GLU A 85 4.18 0.84 1.16
C GLU A 85 3.45 1.83 0.28
N THR A 86 2.13 1.67 0.19
CA THR A 86 1.28 2.63 -0.50
C THR A 86 0.44 3.36 0.52
N ILE A 87 0.33 4.68 0.37
CA ILE A 87 -0.45 5.51 1.28
C ILE A 87 -1.37 6.36 0.42
N VAL A 88 -2.67 6.21 0.62
CA VAL A 88 -3.67 7.05 -0.03
C VAL A 88 -4.06 8.13 0.96
N ARG A 89 -3.80 9.38 0.59
CA ARG A 89 -4.14 10.51 1.45
C ARG A 89 -5.46 11.09 0.99
N VAL A 90 -6.39 11.19 1.92
CA VAL A 90 -7.77 11.59 1.66
C VAL A 90 -8.04 12.92 2.36
N PRO A 91 -8.55 13.92 1.65
CA PRO A 91 -8.93 15.19 2.27
C PRO A 91 -10.07 15.00 3.27
N GLU A 92 -10.06 15.81 4.32
CA GLU A 92 -11.14 15.82 5.28
C GLU A 92 -12.48 16.09 4.58
N GLY A 93 -13.49 15.33 4.94
CA GLY A 93 -14.83 15.43 4.36
C GLY A 93 -15.02 14.61 3.09
N LYS A 94 -13.97 14.07 2.52
CA LYS A 94 -14.07 13.25 1.32
C LYS A 94 -14.18 11.77 1.64
N VAL A 95 -14.65 11.01 0.67
CA VAL A 95 -14.99 9.60 0.82
C VAL A 95 -14.01 8.73 0.07
N VAL A 96 -13.69 7.59 0.65
CA VAL A 96 -12.97 6.52 -0.03
C VAL A 96 -13.77 5.23 0.13
N VAL A 97 -13.88 4.48 -0.96
CA VAL A 97 -14.53 3.17 -0.95
C VAL A 97 -13.43 2.12 -1.08
N LEU A 98 -13.34 1.26 -0.09
CA LEU A 98 -12.34 0.19 -0.08
C LEU A 98 -12.97 -1.07 -0.65
N ASP A 99 -12.41 -1.55 -1.76
CA ASP A 99 -12.85 -2.81 -2.34
C ASP A 99 -12.55 -3.95 -1.35
N ARG A 100 -13.34 -5.01 -1.43
CA ARG A 100 -13.15 -6.17 -0.55
C ARG A 100 -11.75 -6.77 -0.65
N GLN A 101 -11.15 -6.71 -1.83
CA GLN A 101 -9.82 -7.27 -2.06
C GLN A 101 -8.71 -6.51 -1.34
N THR A 102 -8.96 -5.28 -0.88
CA THR A 102 -7.96 -4.51 -0.14
C THR A 102 -7.63 -5.12 1.21
N ARG A 103 -8.46 -6.00 1.73
CA ARG A 103 -8.28 -6.59 3.06
C ARG A 103 -6.92 -7.24 3.27
N ASP A 104 -6.34 -7.77 2.19
CA ASP A 104 -5.05 -8.46 2.28
C ASP A 104 -3.85 -7.51 2.34
N ILE A 105 -4.05 -6.25 1.97
CA ILE A 105 -2.97 -5.26 1.91
C ILE A 105 -3.12 -4.12 2.92
N LEU A 106 -4.32 -3.92 3.49
CA LEU A 106 -4.51 -2.88 4.50
C LEU A 106 -3.66 -3.17 5.73
N GLU A 107 -3.01 -2.15 6.25
CA GLU A 107 -2.17 -2.30 7.44
C GLU A 107 -2.23 -1.08 8.33
N GLY A 108 -2.75 -1.29 9.56
CA GLY A 108 -2.75 -0.27 10.58
C GLY A 108 -3.60 0.94 10.26
N VAL A 109 -4.67 0.78 9.47
CA VAL A 109 -5.48 1.92 9.03
C VAL A 109 -6.32 2.44 10.19
N ARG A 110 -6.10 3.71 10.53
CA ARG A 110 -6.79 4.35 11.62
C ARG A 110 -8.24 4.68 11.24
N ASN A 111 -9.17 4.29 12.10
CA ASN A 111 -10.58 4.62 11.90
C ASN A 111 -11.26 4.84 13.26
N VAL A 112 -12.28 5.71 13.26
CA VAL A 112 -12.97 6.08 14.50
C VAL A 112 -13.85 4.96 15.03
N ASP A 113 -14.25 4.03 14.17
CA ASP A 113 -15.07 2.87 14.53
C ASP A 113 -14.23 1.74 15.14
N ARG A 114 -12.91 1.88 15.13
CA ARG A 114 -11.96 0.91 15.69
C ARG A 114 -12.11 -0.49 15.10
N LEU A 115 -12.42 -0.55 13.82
CA LEU A 115 -12.44 -1.82 13.10
C LEU A 115 -11.01 -2.24 12.75
N SER A 116 -10.80 -3.55 12.73
CA SER A 116 -9.55 -4.10 12.23
C SER A 116 -9.43 -3.88 10.73
N ASP A 117 -8.22 -3.93 10.21
CA ASP A 117 -7.99 -3.78 8.77
C ASP A 117 -8.85 -4.74 7.94
N TRP A 118 -8.94 -5.97 8.39
CA TRP A 118 -9.74 -7.00 7.74
C TRP A 118 -11.22 -6.60 7.61
N ASN A 119 -11.75 -5.95 8.65
CA ASN A 119 -13.15 -5.55 8.69
C ASN A 119 -13.43 -4.22 8.02
N MET A 120 -12.40 -3.48 7.65
CA MET A 120 -12.56 -2.22 6.92
C MET A 120 -12.82 -2.43 5.44
N ALA A 121 -12.29 -3.51 4.86
CA ALA A 121 -12.43 -3.77 3.44
C ALA A 121 -13.88 -4.02 3.05
N GLY A 122 -14.24 -3.56 1.87
CA GLY A 122 -15.60 -3.71 1.34
C GLY A 122 -16.57 -2.66 1.85
N LYS A 123 -16.10 -1.64 2.55
CA LYS A 123 -16.94 -0.59 3.13
C LYS A 123 -16.54 0.78 2.62
N SER A 124 -17.45 1.73 2.78
CA SER A 124 -17.24 3.13 2.42
C SER A 124 -16.90 3.93 3.67
N TRP A 125 -15.95 4.86 3.50
CA TRP A 125 -15.39 5.62 4.61
C TRP A 125 -15.31 7.11 4.27
N LYS A 126 -15.61 7.94 5.24
CA LYS A 126 -15.44 9.39 5.11
C LYS A 126 -14.28 9.83 6.00
N MET A 127 -13.37 10.63 5.45
CA MET A 127 -12.25 11.12 6.25
C MET A 127 -12.72 12.23 7.19
N THR A 128 -12.38 12.09 8.46
CA THR A 128 -12.64 13.09 9.49
C THR A 128 -11.32 13.54 10.11
N GLU A 129 -11.38 14.56 10.96
CA GLU A 129 -10.23 15.03 11.72
C GLU A 129 -9.56 13.92 12.52
N GLU A 130 -10.34 12.95 12.95
CA GLU A 130 -9.86 11.87 13.82
C GLU A 130 -9.57 10.56 13.07
N GLY A 131 -9.73 10.56 11.76
CA GLY A 131 -9.52 9.38 10.92
C GLY A 131 -10.77 9.02 10.14
N LEU A 132 -10.74 7.85 9.51
CA LEU A 132 -11.85 7.36 8.71
C LEU A 132 -13.05 6.99 9.58
N GLU A 133 -14.23 7.41 9.16
CA GLU A 133 -15.51 7.08 9.79
C GLU A 133 -16.35 6.28 8.80
N LYS A 134 -16.87 5.15 9.25
CA LYS A 134 -17.68 4.31 8.39
C LYS A 134 -18.98 5.00 8.00
N ILE A 135 -19.29 4.96 6.72
CA ILE A 135 -20.56 5.47 6.21
C ILE A 135 -21.57 4.34 6.31
N ALA A 136 -22.71 4.64 6.92
CA ALA A 136 -23.78 3.66 7.02
C ALA A 136 -24.36 3.36 5.64
N ASN A 137 -24.54 2.08 5.35
CA ASN A 137 -25.14 1.63 4.10
C ASN A 137 -26.61 1.34 4.29
#